data_da07c31641500790cae3038b120869fa
#
_entry.id   da07c31641500790cae3038b120869fa
#
_cell.length_a   1.000
_cell.length_b   1.000
_cell.length_c   1.000
_cell.angle_alpha   90.00
_cell.angle_beta   90.00
_cell.angle_gamma   90.00
#
_symmetry.space_group_name_H-M   'P 1'
#
loop_
_entity.id
_entity.type
_entity.pdbx_description
1 polymer ?
#
loop_
_entity_poly.entity_id
_entity_poly.type
_entity_poly.pdbx_seq_one_letter_code
_entity_poly.pdbx_strand_id
1 'polypeptide(L)'
;VSGKAKLRRLIDTAGDIAEAAYTEENTVEEIVDDAERAILQVAREQNVKGFTPVGEAVQHTLEDITRKYQNHELITGLATGFAKLDAFTNGFQKGNLIIVAARPSMGKTAIVLNMAKNMSLSSARKTVAFFSLEMGRDELVQRLLSSTALIEGQRLKTGRINTEQEWKNLSSAVSVFMEAPLYIDDTPAVTVAQIRARCRRLKAEHGLDAVMIDYLQLMTSRNCLLYTSDAADE
;
A
#
# COMPACT_ATOMS: atom_id res chain seq x y z
N VAL A 1 29.06 -9.63 22.96
CA VAL A 1 29.79 -9.64 21.66
C VAL A 1 28.96 -9.03 20.55
N SER A 2 27.65 -9.29 20.48
CA SER A 2 26.75 -8.81 19.41
C SER A 2 26.66 -7.27 19.35
N GLY A 3 26.57 -6.56 20.47
CA GLY A 3 26.39 -5.09 20.47
C GLY A 3 27.57 -4.31 19.89
N LYS A 4 28.80 -4.73 20.19
CA LYS A 4 30.02 -4.08 19.65
C LYS A 4 30.19 -4.33 18.15
N ALA A 5 29.80 -5.50 17.65
CA ALA A 5 29.80 -5.79 16.23
C ALA A 5 28.80 -4.90 15.46
N LYS A 6 27.61 -4.68 16.03
CA LYS A 6 26.61 -3.79 15.47
C LYS A 6 27.07 -2.33 15.43
N LEU A 7 27.73 -1.86 16.49
CA LEU A 7 28.29 -0.51 16.52
C LEU A 7 29.40 -0.32 15.48
N ARG A 8 30.27 -1.30 15.27
CA ARG A 8 31.29 -1.24 14.20
C ARG A 8 30.65 -1.14 12.82
N ARG A 9 29.69 -2.02 12.50
CA ARG A 9 28.97 -1.96 11.23
C ARG A 9 28.22 -0.63 11.02
N LEU A 10 27.66 -0.07 12.09
CA LEU A 10 27.01 1.24 12.00
C LEU A 10 28.03 2.34 11.68
N ILE A 11 29.23 2.27 12.25
CA ILE A 11 30.33 3.20 11.94
C ILE A 11 30.78 3.04 10.49
N ASP A 12 31.01 1.79 10.05
CA ASP A 12 31.39 1.50 8.66
C ASP A 12 30.34 2.02 7.69
N THR A 13 29.07 1.70 7.92
CA THR A 13 27.94 2.20 7.09
C THR A 13 27.84 3.73 7.09
N ALA A 14 28.09 4.39 8.21
CA ALA A 14 28.10 5.85 8.28
C ALA A 14 29.26 6.46 7.47
N GLY A 15 30.43 5.77 7.45
CA GLY A 15 31.56 6.13 6.60
C GLY A 15 31.23 6.03 5.12
N ASP A 16 30.63 4.91 4.68
CA ASP A 16 30.22 4.69 3.30
C ASP A 16 29.20 5.75 2.82
N ILE A 17 28.23 6.11 3.70
CA ILE A 17 27.25 7.16 3.42
C ILE A 17 27.93 8.53 3.27
N ALA A 18 28.88 8.85 4.15
CA ALA A 18 29.60 10.11 4.06
C ALA A 18 30.46 10.18 2.79
N GLU A 19 31.14 9.10 2.41
CA GLU A 19 31.92 9.01 1.18
C GLU A 19 31.03 9.20 -0.06
N ALA A 20 29.89 8.49 -0.14
CA ALA A 20 28.95 8.64 -1.24
C ALA A 20 28.41 10.07 -1.37
N ALA A 21 28.20 10.77 -0.25
CA ALA A 21 27.77 12.17 -0.24
C ALA A 21 28.87 13.14 -0.70
N TYR A 22 30.16 12.83 -0.46
CA TYR A 22 31.28 13.65 -0.90
C TYR A 22 31.67 13.43 -2.36
N THR A 23 31.46 12.22 -2.89
CA THR A 23 31.84 11.92 -4.30
C THR A 23 30.85 12.45 -5.31
N GLU A 24 29.60 12.71 -4.89
CA GLU A 24 28.51 13.26 -5.74
C GLU A 24 28.30 12.49 -7.06
N GLU A 25 28.66 11.20 -7.09
CA GLU A 25 28.52 10.36 -8.30
C GLU A 25 27.06 10.01 -8.64
N ASN A 26 26.17 10.09 -7.64
CA ASN A 26 24.75 9.79 -7.75
C ASN A 26 23.91 11.03 -7.41
N THR A 27 22.63 11.01 -7.78
CA THR A 27 21.70 12.08 -7.39
C THR A 27 21.48 12.11 -5.88
N VAL A 28 21.10 13.26 -5.33
CA VAL A 28 20.84 13.43 -3.89
C VAL A 28 19.79 12.42 -3.40
N GLU A 29 18.73 12.21 -4.19
CA GLU A 29 17.68 11.24 -3.89
C GLU A 29 18.20 9.81 -3.82
N GLU A 30 19.13 9.44 -4.70
CA GLU A 30 19.75 8.11 -4.71
C GLU A 30 20.64 7.88 -3.50
N ILE A 31 21.44 8.88 -3.15
CA ILE A 31 22.32 8.82 -1.98
C ILE A 31 21.47 8.66 -0.70
N VAL A 32 20.39 9.42 -0.56
CA VAL A 32 19.49 9.34 0.60
C VAL A 32 18.80 7.97 0.68
N ASP A 33 18.31 7.45 -0.44
CA ASP A 33 17.65 6.12 -0.50
C ASP A 33 18.63 4.99 -0.16
N ASP A 34 19.88 5.07 -0.62
CA ASP A 34 20.90 4.07 -0.35
C ASP A 34 21.37 4.14 1.11
N ALA A 35 21.50 5.34 1.68
CA ALA A 35 21.77 5.56 3.09
C ALA A 35 20.68 4.97 3.99
N GLU A 36 19.40 5.23 3.68
CA GLU A 36 18.27 4.66 4.42
C GLU A 36 18.31 3.13 4.37
N ARG A 37 18.58 2.56 3.20
CA ARG A 37 18.67 1.09 3.01
C ARG A 37 19.79 0.48 3.82
N ALA A 38 20.98 1.08 3.80
CA ALA A 38 22.14 0.60 4.51
C ALA A 38 21.93 0.63 6.03
N ILE A 39 21.42 1.73 6.58
CA ILE A 39 21.07 1.85 8.02
C ILE A 39 20.04 0.79 8.43
N LEU A 40 19.00 0.59 7.61
CA LEU A 40 17.98 -0.42 7.89
C LEU A 40 18.49 -1.84 7.81
N GLN A 41 19.47 -2.12 6.97
CA GLN A 41 20.11 -3.43 6.90
C GLN A 41 20.85 -3.73 8.21
N VAL A 42 21.64 -2.78 8.74
CA VAL A 42 22.28 -2.90 10.05
C VAL A 42 21.26 -3.10 11.18
N ALA A 43 20.09 -2.44 11.08
CA ALA A 43 19.04 -2.59 12.08
C ALA A 43 18.34 -3.96 12.01
N ARG A 44 18.18 -4.55 10.81
CA ARG A 44 17.44 -5.81 10.58
C ARG A 44 18.22 -7.08 10.86
N GLU A 45 19.53 -7.08 10.79
CA GLU A 45 20.37 -8.28 10.97
C GLU A 45 20.19 -9.00 12.31
N GLN A 46 19.51 -8.39 13.29
CA GLN A 46 19.13 -9.04 14.54
C GLN A 46 17.86 -9.91 14.44
N ASN A 47 17.07 -9.80 13.35
CA ASN A 47 15.78 -10.49 13.23
C ASN A 47 15.77 -11.63 12.19
N VAL A 48 16.94 -12.07 11.71
CA VAL A 48 17.00 -13.34 10.99
C VAL A 48 16.85 -14.44 12.05
N LYS A 49 15.59 -14.74 12.41
CA LYS A 49 15.27 -15.97 13.14
C LYS A 49 15.77 -17.11 12.26
N GLY A 50 16.73 -17.88 12.73
CA GLY A 50 17.16 -19.11 12.11
C GLY A 50 15.99 -20.12 12.03
N PHE A 51 16.28 -21.36 11.71
CA PHE A 51 15.27 -22.43 11.74
C PHE A 51 14.65 -22.51 13.13
N THR A 52 13.32 -22.44 13.19
CA THR A 52 12.56 -22.65 14.44
C THR A 52 12.08 -24.09 14.46
N PRO A 53 12.31 -24.83 15.53
CA PRO A 53 11.78 -26.19 15.67
C PRO A 53 10.26 -26.20 15.50
N VAL A 54 9.74 -27.18 14.76
CA VAL A 54 8.30 -27.27 14.49
C VAL A 54 7.47 -27.34 15.76
N GLY A 55 8.01 -27.95 16.85
CA GLY A 55 7.33 -28.03 18.13
C GLY A 55 6.96 -26.68 18.73
N GLU A 56 7.85 -25.68 18.66
CA GLU A 56 7.58 -24.32 19.12
C GLU A 56 6.50 -23.65 18.22
N ALA A 57 6.60 -23.86 16.90
CA ALA A 57 5.62 -23.34 15.96
C ALA A 57 4.23 -23.92 16.17
N VAL A 58 4.13 -25.21 16.50
CA VAL A 58 2.84 -25.90 16.77
C VAL A 58 2.16 -25.31 18.00
N GLN A 59 2.88 -25.04 19.09
CA GLN A 59 2.28 -24.43 20.28
C GLN A 59 1.66 -23.07 19.97
N HIS A 60 2.42 -22.19 19.31
CA HIS A 60 1.92 -20.88 18.92
C HIS A 60 0.70 -20.97 17.98
N THR A 61 0.74 -21.90 17.03
CA THR A 61 -0.37 -22.12 16.09
C THR A 61 -1.63 -22.61 16.81
N LEU A 62 -1.47 -23.50 17.80
CA LEU A 62 -2.58 -24.01 18.59
C LEU A 62 -3.24 -22.90 19.44
N GLU A 63 -2.45 -22.04 20.04
CA GLU A 63 -2.95 -20.87 20.78
C GLU A 63 -3.75 -19.94 19.86
N ASP A 64 -3.24 -19.67 18.66
CA ASP A 64 -3.94 -18.85 17.66
C ASP A 64 -5.27 -19.48 17.21
N ILE A 65 -5.29 -20.78 16.96
CA ILE A 65 -6.53 -21.52 16.61
C ILE A 65 -7.53 -21.45 17.76
N THR A 66 -7.08 -21.67 19.00
CA THR A 66 -7.94 -21.63 20.18
C THR A 66 -8.56 -20.26 20.39
N ARG A 67 -7.76 -19.19 20.21
CA ARG A 67 -8.24 -17.82 20.29
C ARG A 67 -9.29 -17.50 19.23
N LYS A 68 -9.07 -17.92 17.98
CA LYS A 68 -10.02 -17.74 16.86
C LYS A 68 -11.33 -18.51 17.12
N TYR A 69 -11.24 -19.72 17.66
CA TYR A 69 -12.40 -20.53 18.03
C TYR A 69 -13.24 -19.85 19.11
N GLN A 70 -12.61 -19.28 20.13
CA GLN A 70 -13.31 -18.59 21.23
C GLN A 70 -13.98 -17.28 20.78
N ASN A 71 -13.36 -16.56 19.85
CA ASN A 71 -13.84 -15.26 19.37
C ASN A 71 -14.95 -15.37 18.31
N HIS A 72 -15.23 -16.56 17.78
CA HIS A 72 -16.16 -16.79 16.68
C HIS A 72 -15.94 -15.86 15.46
N GLU A 73 -14.69 -15.46 15.22
CA GLU A 73 -14.33 -14.58 14.12
C GLU A 73 -14.50 -15.32 12.78
N LEU A 74 -15.54 -14.96 12.02
CA LEU A 74 -15.79 -15.52 10.68
C LEU A 74 -14.73 -15.06 9.66
N ILE A 75 -14.13 -13.86 9.87
CA ILE A 75 -13.10 -13.28 8.99
C ILE A 75 -11.88 -12.98 9.85
N THR A 76 -10.80 -13.74 9.64
CA THR A 76 -9.56 -13.63 10.43
C THR A 76 -8.57 -12.60 9.87
N GLY A 77 -8.74 -12.23 8.60
CA GLY A 77 -7.94 -11.25 7.90
C GLY A 77 -8.62 -9.91 7.76
N LEU A 78 -8.06 -9.06 6.90
CA LEU A 78 -8.62 -7.78 6.54
C LEU A 78 -9.80 -7.98 5.57
N ALA A 79 -11.01 -7.62 6.00
CA ALA A 79 -12.21 -7.76 5.19
C ALA A 79 -12.17 -6.80 3.99
N THR A 80 -12.49 -7.29 2.80
CA THR A 80 -12.56 -6.51 1.56
C THR A 80 -13.87 -5.75 1.41
N GLY A 81 -14.88 -6.14 2.20
CA GLY A 81 -16.26 -5.66 2.09
C GLY A 81 -17.07 -6.33 0.97
N PHE A 82 -16.51 -7.32 0.30
CA PHE A 82 -17.21 -8.19 -0.64
C PHE A 82 -17.48 -9.54 0.03
N ALA A 83 -18.70 -9.73 0.52
CA ALA A 83 -19.05 -10.87 1.39
C ALA A 83 -18.66 -12.25 0.81
N LYS A 84 -18.86 -12.47 -0.49
CA LYS A 84 -18.47 -13.73 -1.14
C LYS A 84 -16.94 -13.90 -1.19
N LEU A 85 -16.20 -12.84 -1.51
CA LEU A 85 -14.75 -12.87 -1.54
C LEU A 85 -14.19 -13.12 -0.14
N ASP A 86 -14.72 -12.41 0.84
CA ASP A 86 -14.32 -12.55 2.25
C ASP A 86 -14.61 -13.95 2.79
N ALA A 87 -15.73 -14.56 2.39
CA ALA A 87 -16.06 -15.94 2.75
C ALA A 87 -15.08 -16.97 2.14
N PHE A 88 -14.58 -16.73 0.91
CA PHE A 88 -13.61 -17.63 0.27
C PHE A 88 -12.19 -17.46 0.81
N THR A 89 -11.79 -16.23 1.17
CA THR A 89 -10.41 -15.91 1.56
C THR A 89 -10.21 -15.81 3.07
N ASN A 90 -11.29 -15.81 3.85
CA ASN A 90 -11.32 -15.40 5.27
C ASN A 90 -10.70 -14.00 5.50
N GLY A 91 -10.85 -13.10 4.50
CA GLY A 91 -10.18 -11.82 4.46
C GLY A 91 -8.70 -11.91 4.07
N PHE A 92 -8.10 -10.78 3.77
CA PHE A 92 -6.70 -10.72 3.36
C PHE A 92 -5.77 -10.86 4.56
N GLN A 93 -4.88 -11.85 4.55
CA GLN A 93 -3.99 -12.12 5.66
C GLN A 93 -2.75 -11.21 5.62
N LYS A 94 -2.17 -10.92 6.78
CA LYS A 94 -0.95 -10.11 6.89
C LYS A 94 0.21 -10.78 6.15
N GLY A 95 0.93 -9.99 5.36
CA GLY A 95 2.10 -10.46 4.61
C GLY A 95 1.77 -11.13 3.28
N ASN A 96 0.50 -11.31 2.93
CA ASN A 96 0.13 -11.86 1.64
C ASN A 96 0.29 -10.83 0.51
N LEU A 97 0.81 -11.28 -0.62
CA LEU A 97 0.76 -10.58 -1.90
C LEU A 97 -0.48 -11.06 -2.66
N ILE A 98 -1.40 -10.13 -2.94
CA ILE A 98 -2.66 -10.43 -3.64
C ILE A 98 -2.61 -9.74 -4.99
N ILE A 99 -2.77 -10.52 -6.07
CA ILE A 99 -2.74 -10.01 -7.43
C ILE A 99 -4.15 -10.03 -8.01
N VAL A 100 -4.63 -8.85 -8.42
CA VAL A 100 -5.90 -8.68 -9.11
C VAL A 100 -5.60 -8.42 -10.58
N ALA A 101 -5.93 -9.37 -11.45
CA ALA A 101 -5.71 -9.29 -12.88
C ALA A 101 -7.06 -9.20 -13.62
N ALA A 102 -7.12 -8.35 -14.64
CA ALA A 102 -8.26 -8.23 -15.52
C ALA A 102 -7.81 -7.70 -16.88
N ARG A 103 -8.60 -7.97 -17.93
CA ARG A 103 -8.41 -7.31 -19.24
C ARG A 103 -8.68 -5.80 -19.10
N PRO A 104 -8.11 -4.95 -19.96
CA PRO A 104 -8.41 -3.53 -19.99
C PRO A 104 -9.91 -3.28 -19.98
N SER A 105 -10.33 -2.20 -19.31
CA SER A 105 -11.74 -1.77 -19.18
C SER A 105 -12.69 -2.73 -18.44
N MET A 106 -12.20 -3.80 -17.83
CA MET A 106 -13.04 -4.75 -17.07
C MET A 106 -13.25 -4.35 -15.59
N GLY A 107 -12.85 -3.15 -15.19
CA GLY A 107 -13.11 -2.61 -13.86
C GLY A 107 -12.07 -3.00 -12.79
N LYS A 108 -10.84 -3.34 -13.16
CA LYS A 108 -9.73 -3.64 -12.22
C LYS A 108 -9.58 -2.54 -11.16
N THR A 109 -9.37 -1.29 -11.60
CA THR A 109 -9.25 -0.13 -10.71
C THR A 109 -10.51 0.07 -9.85
N ALA A 110 -11.70 -0.13 -10.44
CA ALA A 110 -12.97 0.04 -9.74
C ALA A 110 -13.12 -0.93 -8.56
N ILE A 111 -12.79 -2.22 -8.74
CA ILE A 111 -12.90 -3.20 -7.66
C ILE A 111 -11.87 -2.92 -6.56
N VAL A 112 -10.61 -2.62 -6.93
CA VAL A 112 -9.54 -2.34 -5.96
C VAL A 112 -9.86 -1.06 -5.18
N LEU A 113 -10.35 -0.02 -5.84
CA LEU A 113 -10.75 1.24 -5.21
C LEU A 113 -11.95 1.03 -4.26
N ASN A 114 -12.92 0.19 -4.62
CA ASN A 114 -14.02 -0.15 -3.72
C ASN A 114 -13.55 -1.00 -2.52
N MET A 115 -12.59 -1.90 -2.67
CA MET A 115 -11.97 -2.58 -1.53
C MET A 115 -11.31 -1.56 -0.60
N ALA A 116 -10.51 -0.62 -1.13
CA ALA A 116 -9.89 0.44 -0.34
C ALA A 116 -10.92 1.26 0.44
N LYS A 117 -11.99 1.67 -0.24
CA LYS A 117 -13.14 2.36 0.37
C LYS A 117 -13.75 1.53 1.50
N ASN A 118 -14.11 0.29 1.23
CA ASN A 118 -14.77 -0.58 2.21
C ASN A 118 -13.90 -0.80 3.45
N MET A 119 -12.58 -1.02 3.28
CA MET A 119 -11.63 -1.18 4.37
C MET A 119 -11.54 0.09 5.22
N SER A 120 -11.38 1.26 4.58
CA SER A 120 -11.21 2.54 5.28
C SER A 120 -12.49 3.03 5.96
N LEU A 121 -13.67 2.69 5.41
CA LEU A 121 -14.97 3.06 5.95
C LEU A 121 -15.60 1.99 6.85
N SER A 122 -14.93 0.85 7.03
CA SER A 122 -15.38 -0.19 7.95
C SER A 122 -15.45 0.33 9.39
N SER A 123 -16.19 -0.37 10.27
CA SER A 123 -16.24 -0.05 11.70
C SER A 123 -14.86 -0.06 12.36
N ALA A 124 -13.92 -0.86 11.85
CA ALA A 124 -12.55 -0.95 12.31
C ALA A 124 -11.61 0.12 11.73
N ARG A 125 -12.10 0.98 10.80
CA ARG A 125 -11.35 2.09 10.14
C ARG A 125 -9.90 1.72 9.81
N LYS A 126 -9.73 0.85 8.83
CA LYS A 126 -8.42 0.35 8.42
C LYS A 126 -7.65 1.36 7.59
N THR A 127 -6.39 1.58 7.92
CA THR A 127 -5.51 2.49 7.18
C THR A 127 -5.05 1.85 5.88
N VAL A 128 -5.37 2.48 4.76
CA VAL A 128 -5.05 2.00 3.41
C VAL A 128 -4.19 3.02 2.67
N ALA A 129 -3.06 2.58 2.13
CA ALA A 129 -2.25 3.34 1.16
C ALA A 129 -2.61 2.88 -0.26
N PHE A 130 -3.02 3.81 -1.12
CA PHE A 130 -3.35 3.54 -2.51
C PHE A 130 -2.39 4.28 -3.43
N PHE A 131 -1.52 3.55 -4.13
CA PHE A 131 -0.63 4.09 -5.15
C PHE A 131 -1.29 3.96 -6.51
N SER A 132 -1.59 5.10 -7.13
CA SER A 132 -2.19 5.18 -8.45
C SER A 132 -1.16 5.65 -9.46
N LEU A 133 -0.69 4.76 -10.30
CA LEU A 133 0.35 5.04 -11.29
C LEU A 133 -0.24 5.38 -12.68
N GLU A 134 -1.52 5.11 -12.87
CA GLU A 134 -2.24 5.35 -14.13
C GLU A 134 -3.16 6.59 -14.05
N MET A 135 -3.82 6.78 -12.91
CA MET A 135 -4.86 7.79 -12.76
C MET A 135 -4.48 8.83 -11.73
N GLY A 136 -4.80 10.09 -12.00
CA GLY A 136 -4.62 11.18 -11.05
C GLY A 136 -5.55 11.04 -9.82
N ARG A 137 -5.10 11.61 -8.71
CA ARG A 137 -5.81 11.61 -7.41
C ARG A 137 -7.24 12.13 -7.52
N ASP A 138 -7.42 13.23 -8.23
CA ASP A 138 -8.73 13.87 -8.36
C ASP A 138 -9.75 12.96 -9.07
N GLU A 139 -9.31 12.20 -10.07
CA GLU A 139 -10.19 11.25 -10.76
C GLU A 139 -10.59 10.09 -9.85
N LEU A 140 -9.67 9.58 -9.03
CA LEU A 140 -9.98 8.55 -8.05
C LEU A 140 -10.96 9.05 -6.99
N VAL A 141 -10.77 10.27 -6.47
CA VAL A 141 -11.68 10.90 -5.52
C VAL A 141 -13.06 11.10 -6.14
N GLN A 142 -13.15 11.56 -7.39
CA GLN A 142 -14.43 11.67 -8.10
C GLN A 142 -15.13 10.31 -8.21
N ARG A 143 -14.42 9.23 -8.50
CA ARG A 143 -14.99 7.87 -8.55
C ARG A 143 -15.48 7.40 -7.18
N LEU A 144 -14.74 7.69 -6.11
CA LEU A 144 -15.13 7.39 -4.73
C LEU A 144 -16.42 8.14 -4.36
N LEU A 145 -16.48 9.44 -4.63
CA LEU A 145 -17.66 10.27 -4.38
C LEU A 145 -18.86 9.82 -5.21
N SER A 146 -18.66 9.57 -6.51
CA SER A 146 -19.70 9.06 -7.41
C SER A 146 -20.31 7.76 -6.89
N SER A 147 -19.47 6.80 -6.51
CA SER A 147 -19.92 5.49 -6.02
C SER A 147 -20.61 5.56 -4.66
N THR A 148 -20.29 6.56 -3.84
CA THR A 148 -20.83 6.69 -2.48
C THR A 148 -22.08 7.55 -2.45
N ALA A 149 -22.10 8.66 -3.20
CA ALA A 149 -23.26 9.53 -3.34
C ALA A 149 -24.33 8.97 -4.29
N LEU A 150 -24.03 7.88 -5.02
CA LEU A 150 -24.87 7.29 -6.07
C LEU A 150 -25.21 8.31 -7.17
N ILE A 151 -24.25 9.13 -7.56
CA ILE A 151 -24.35 10.10 -8.64
C ILE A 151 -23.45 9.62 -9.79
N GLU A 152 -23.97 9.67 -11.01
CA GLU A 152 -23.22 9.30 -12.20
C GLU A 152 -21.93 10.14 -12.33
N GLY A 153 -20.77 9.48 -12.56
CA GLY A 153 -19.48 10.16 -12.62
C GLY A 153 -19.39 11.28 -13.65
N GLN A 154 -20.04 11.11 -14.82
CA GLN A 154 -20.09 12.15 -15.85
C GLN A 154 -20.82 13.40 -15.37
N ARG A 155 -21.85 13.25 -14.55
CA ARG A 155 -22.60 14.37 -13.98
C ARG A 155 -21.79 15.12 -12.93
N LEU A 156 -21.03 14.39 -12.08
CA LEU A 156 -20.08 15.01 -11.15
C LEU A 156 -18.99 15.77 -11.90
N LYS A 157 -18.40 15.17 -12.93
CA LYS A 157 -17.35 15.80 -13.75
C LYS A 157 -17.80 17.08 -14.45
N THR A 158 -19.07 17.16 -14.85
CA THR A 158 -19.65 18.33 -15.52
C THR A 158 -20.37 19.30 -14.59
N GLY A 159 -20.38 19.00 -13.27
CA GLY A 159 -21.08 19.83 -12.28
C GLY A 159 -22.61 19.81 -12.38
N ARG A 160 -23.18 18.85 -13.12
CA ARG A 160 -24.64 18.75 -13.35
C ARG A 160 -25.33 18.00 -12.20
N ILE A 161 -25.37 18.63 -11.05
CA ILE A 161 -26.11 18.14 -9.87
C ILE A 161 -27.44 18.92 -9.84
N ASN A 162 -28.57 18.24 -10.09
CA ASN A 162 -29.83 18.90 -10.39
C ASN A 162 -30.79 18.88 -9.21
N THR A 163 -30.60 18.07 -8.20
CA THR A 163 -31.52 17.90 -7.08
C THR A 163 -30.87 18.21 -5.74
N GLU A 164 -31.65 18.75 -4.81
CA GLU A 164 -31.23 18.98 -3.43
C GLU A 164 -30.80 17.66 -2.74
N GLN A 165 -31.49 16.56 -3.10
CA GLN A 165 -31.14 15.24 -2.55
C GLN A 165 -29.75 14.78 -3.01
N GLU A 166 -29.38 15.00 -4.28
CA GLU A 166 -28.02 14.69 -4.76
C GLU A 166 -26.96 15.52 -4.05
N TRP A 167 -27.23 16.80 -3.78
CA TRP A 167 -26.34 17.65 -2.99
C TRP A 167 -26.18 17.14 -1.55
N LYS A 168 -27.26 16.71 -0.90
CA LYS A 168 -27.21 16.09 0.44
C LYS A 168 -26.40 14.80 0.43
N ASN A 169 -26.62 13.94 -0.56
CA ASN A 169 -25.86 12.70 -0.71
C ASN A 169 -24.36 12.97 -0.93
N LEU A 170 -24.03 13.94 -1.78
CA LEU A 170 -22.65 14.33 -2.05
C LEU A 170 -22.00 14.91 -0.78
N SER A 171 -22.66 15.81 -0.09
CA SER A 171 -22.16 16.39 1.17
C SER A 171 -21.91 15.31 2.23
N SER A 172 -22.84 14.34 2.35
CA SER A 172 -22.64 13.19 3.24
C SER A 172 -21.44 12.35 2.84
N ALA A 173 -21.28 12.06 1.54
CA ALA A 173 -20.14 11.31 1.04
C ALA A 173 -18.81 12.05 1.33
N VAL A 174 -18.76 13.35 1.09
CA VAL A 174 -17.58 14.18 1.42
C VAL A 174 -17.25 14.09 2.90
N SER A 175 -18.22 14.27 3.80
CA SER A 175 -18.00 14.19 5.25
C SER A 175 -17.41 12.84 5.66
N VAL A 176 -17.87 11.74 5.08
CA VAL A 176 -17.38 10.39 5.37
C VAL A 176 -15.92 10.23 4.93
N PHE A 177 -15.54 10.75 3.74
CA PHE A 177 -14.17 10.62 3.24
C PHE A 177 -13.19 11.58 3.89
N MET A 178 -13.63 12.72 4.41
CA MET A 178 -12.76 13.64 5.17
C MET A 178 -12.13 12.99 6.41
N GLU A 179 -12.79 11.99 6.98
CA GLU A 179 -12.30 11.25 8.15
C GLU A 179 -11.75 9.86 7.81
N ALA A 180 -11.83 9.43 6.55
CA ALA A 180 -11.40 8.08 6.16
C ALA A 180 -9.87 7.95 6.17
N PRO A 181 -9.30 6.91 6.79
CA PRO A 181 -7.86 6.66 6.77
C PRO A 181 -7.42 6.04 5.43
N LEU A 182 -7.76 6.69 4.32
CA LEU A 182 -7.39 6.33 2.95
C LEU A 182 -6.41 7.36 2.39
N TYR A 183 -5.18 6.95 2.13
CA TYR A 183 -4.10 7.79 1.64
C TYR A 183 -3.80 7.46 0.19
N ILE A 184 -3.88 8.45 -0.70
CA ILE A 184 -3.67 8.29 -2.14
C ILE A 184 -2.38 8.97 -2.55
N ASP A 185 -1.53 8.26 -3.28
CA ASP A 185 -0.31 8.74 -3.89
C ASP A 185 -0.38 8.50 -5.40
N ASP A 186 -0.36 9.57 -6.19
CA ASP A 186 -0.45 9.56 -7.64
C ASP A 186 0.88 9.97 -8.31
N THR A 187 2.00 9.82 -7.58
CA THR A 187 3.32 10.10 -8.14
C THR A 187 3.65 9.07 -9.24
N PRO A 188 3.92 9.51 -10.48
CA PRO A 188 4.26 8.60 -11.56
C PRO A 188 5.67 8.00 -11.39
N ALA A 189 5.91 6.88 -12.05
CA ALA A 189 7.24 6.25 -12.14
C ALA A 189 7.93 5.95 -10.79
N VAL A 190 7.13 5.61 -9.78
CA VAL A 190 7.61 5.30 -8.43
C VAL A 190 8.36 3.96 -8.41
N THR A 191 9.48 3.91 -7.70
CA THR A 191 10.24 2.67 -7.45
C THR A 191 9.73 1.91 -6.23
N VAL A 192 10.04 0.61 -6.15
CA VAL A 192 9.72 -0.22 -4.97
C VAL A 192 10.33 0.37 -3.68
N ALA A 193 11.54 0.95 -3.77
CA ALA A 193 12.21 1.56 -2.63
C ALA A 193 11.42 2.77 -2.11
N GLN A 194 10.98 3.65 -3.00
CA GLN A 194 10.16 4.82 -2.65
C GLN A 194 8.79 4.43 -2.07
N ILE A 195 8.10 3.45 -2.65
CA ILE A 195 6.86 2.91 -2.07
C ILE A 195 7.11 2.41 -0.66
N ARG A 196 8.19 1.64 -0.46
CA ARG A 196 8.54 1.11 0.86
C ARG A 196 8.83 2.22 1.88
N ALA A 197 9.58 3.26 1.50
CA ALA A 197 9.89 4.39 2.35
C ALA A 197 8.62 5.14 2.77
N ARG A 198 7.74 5.48 1.80
CA ARG A 198 6.47 6.15 2.05
C ARG A 198 5.52 5.31 2.93
N CYS A 199 5.41 4.00 2.65
CA CYS A 199 4.62 3.09 3.47
C CYS A 199 5.16 2.98 4.92
N ARG A 200 6.47 3.00 5.12
CA ARG A 200 7.07 2.99 6.47
C ARG A 200 6.75 4.26 7.24
N ARG A 201 6.86 5.42 6.59
CA ARG A 201 6.50 6.69 7.17
C ARG A 201 5.03 6.74 7.55
N LEU A 202 4.13 6.38 6.63
CA LEU A 202 2.70 6.33 6.89
C LEU A 202 2.36 5.39 8.04
N LYS A 203 3.02 4.21 8.07
CA LYS A 203 2.84 3.23 9.15
C LYS A 203 3.27 3.76 10.52
N ALA A 204 4.32 4.58 10.58
CA ALA A 204 4.81 5.17 11.82
C ALA A 204 3.88 6.29 12.33
N GLU A 205 3.29 7.06 11.44
CA GLU A 205 2.45 8.23 11.77
C GLU A 205 0.99 7.84 12.04
N HIS A 206 0.41 6.95 11.24
CA HIS A 206 -1.03 6.66 11.23
C HIS A 206 -1.37 5.16 11.31
N GLY A 207 -0.37 4.29 11.31
CA GLY A 207 -0.59 2.87 11.09
C GLY A 207 -0.75 2.54 9.61
N LEU A 208 -0.71 1.24 9.25
CA LEU A 208 -0.92 0.78 7.88
C LEU A 208 -1.37 -0.67 7.88
N ASP A 209 -2.56 -0.92 7.37
CA ASP A 209 -3.18 -2.26 7.27
C ASP A 209 -3.07 -2.85 5.87
N ALA A 210 -3.20 -2.04 4.81
CA ALA A 210 -3.11 -2.48 3.43
C ALA A 210 -2.38 -1.49 2.53
N VAL A 211 -1.69 -2.01 1.52
CA VAL A 211 -1.08 -1.25 0.43
C VAL A 211 -1.67 -1.75 -0.88
N MET A 212 -2.19 -0.84 -1.68
CA MET A 212 -2.74 -1.13 -3.00
C MET A 212 -1.95 -0.38 -4.06
N ILE A 213 -1.65 -1.03 -5.18
CA ILE A 213 -0.86 -0.44 -6.28
C ILE A 213 -1.60 -0.70 -7.58
N ASP A 214 -1.98 0.34 -8.29
CA ASP A 214 -2.66 0.27 -9.59
C ASP A 214 -1.85 1.03 -10.64
N TYR A 215 -1.06 0.36 -11.47
CA TYR A 215 -0.74 -1.06 -11.53
C TYR A 215 0.78 -1.27 -11.66
N LEU A 216 1.25 -2.48 -11.35
CA LEU A 216 2.67 -2.81 -11.18
C LEU A 216 3.56 -2.51 -12.39
N GLN A 217 3.05 -2.64 -13.63
CA GLN A 217 3.84 -2.45 -14.85
C GLN A 217 4.29 -1.00 -15.06
N LEU A 218 3.66 -0.02 -14.40
CA LEU A 218 4.06 1.38 -14.44
C LEU A 218 5.12 1.75 -13.40
N MET A 219 5.53 0.79 -12.57
CA MET A 219 6.63 0.99 -11.64
C MET A 219 7.96 0.97 -12.37
N THR A 220 8.86 1.87 -11.98
CA THR A 220 10.23 1.88 -12.50
C THR A 220 11.14 0.97 -11.68
N SER A 221 12.05 0.28 -12.39
CA SER A 221 13.18 -0.42 -11.78
C SER A 221 14.46 0.37 -12.04
N ARG A 222 15.32 0.52 -11.04
CA ARG A 222 16.63 1.17 -11.20
C ARG A 222 17.51 0.56 -12.30
N ASN A 223 17.27 -0.70 -12.67
CA ASN A 223 18.04 -1.44 -13.67
C ASN A 223 17.28 -1.70 -14.97
N CYS A 224 16.10 -1.13 -15.16
CA CYS A 224 15.41 -1.23 -16.42
C CYS A 224 15.98 -0.16 -17.35
N LEU A 225 16.91 -0.56 -18.21
CA LEU A 225 17.18 0.16 -19.46
C LEU A 225 15.83 0.36 -20.13
N LEU A 226 15.42 1.61 -20.29
CA LEU A 226 14.23 1.99 -21.03
C LEU A 226 14.29 1.30 -22.40
N TYR A 227 13.55 0.23 -22.56
CA TYR A 227 13.17 -0.25 -23.85
C TYR A 227 12.14 0.77 -24.37
N THR A 228 12.66 1.88 -24.88
CA THR A 228 11.87 2.76 -25.73
C THR A 228 11.48 1.91 -26.93
N SER A 229 10.21 1.63 -27.07
CA SER A 229 9.63 0.99 -28.24
C SER A 229 9.63 1.98 -29.40
N ASP A 230 10.81 2.29 -29.91
CA ASP A 230 10.99 2.93 -31.22
C ASP A 230 11.05 1.88 -32.37
N ALA A 231 10.28 0.82 -32.23
CA ALA A 231 10.19 -0.23 -33.28
C ALA A 231 8.75 -0.43 -33.73
N ALA A 232 8.06 0.66 -34.06
CA ALA A 232 6.75 0.60 -34.71
C ALA A 232 6.52 1.76 -35.68
N ASP A 233 7.55 2.12 -36.47
CA ASP A 233 7.40 2.95 -37.67
C ASP A 233 8.49 2.55 -38.66
N GLU A 234 8.31 1.38 -39.30
CA GLU A 234 8.75 1.04 -40.66
C GLU A 234 7.75 0.10 -41.33
#